data_05961e1ab0fd0c6c47daa74914553b63
#
_entry.id   05961e1ab0fd0c6c47daa74914553b63
#
_cell.length_a   1.000
_cell.length_b   1.000
_cell.length_c   1.000
_cell.angle_alpha   90.00
_cell.angle_beta   90.00
_cell.angle_gamma   90.00
#
_symmetry.space_group_name_H-M   'P 1'
#
loop_
_entity.id
_entity.type
_entity.pdbx_description
1 polymer ?
#
loop_
_entity_poly.entity_id
_entity_poly.type
_entity_poly.pdbx_seq_one_letter_code
_entity_poly.pdbx_strand_id
1 'polypeptide(L)'
;MPNLLPSALRDAVDLAEADLDWIHQLVADWQLIADLSTSDLVLWVRTRAGRFIAAGHTRPSGGTTVHLEDVVGRRMPASREAMAMESLSTAQIQDAAEPYWTGTAAVQEEYIPVVHAGTPIAVVTRETSVGVIRGGRIVEREMEEIAEVLCQMTASGEFPIQGAGTTIRHGTPRVADGVLRLDEEGRIVYVSPNGRSCFHRLGIEGELEGILLAEAVTSIIPARTPVDETLAVVLMGRQAWLTEVEVGGVFLSLRSIPLTLKGRRSGAVLLVR
;
A
#
# COMPACT_ATOMS: atom_id res chain seq x y z
N MET A 1 -14.43 5.20 -15.08
CA MET A 1 -13.97 4.91 -13.72
C MET A 1 -15.17 4.52 -12.89
N PRO A 2 -15.17 3.40 -12.15
CA PRO A 2 -16.27 3.12 -11.23
C PRO A 2 -16.34 4.23 -10.18
N ASN A 3 -17.53 4.75 -9.95
CA ASN A 3 -17.79 5.78 -8.95
C ASN A 3 -17.66 5.15 -7.55
N LEU A 4 -16.58 5.42 -6.84
CA LEU A 4 -16.33 4.95 -5.47
C LEU A 4 -17.42 5.39 -4.49
N LEU A 5 -17.92 6.60 -4.64
CA LEU A 5 -19.03 7.10 -3.86
C LEU A 5 -20.34 6.91 -4.66
N PRO A 6 -21.32 6.16 -4.15
CA PRO A 6 -22.67 6.21 -4.66
C PRO A 6 -23.12 7.66 -4.79
N SER A 7 -23.89 7.99 -5.83
CA SER A 7 -24.33 9.37 -6.09
C SER A 7 -24.96 10.04 -4.86
N ALA A 8 -25.72 9.28 -4.08
CA ALA A 8 -26.31 9.75 -2.82
C ALA A 8 -25.29 10.17 -1.74
N LEU A 9 -24.07 9.62 -1.77
CA LEU A 9 -23.02 9.98 -0.83
C LEU A 9 -22.23 11.21 -1.27
N ARG A 10 -22.10 11.45 -2.57
CA ARG A 10 -21.43 12.65 -3.10
C ARG A 10 -22.08 13.94 -2.62
N ASP A 11 -23.42 13.98 -2.62
CA ASP A 11 -24.17 15.15 -2.16
C ASP A 11 -24.12 15.33 -0.64
N ALA A 12 -23.80 14.27 0.10
CA ALA A 12 -23.74 14.28 1.55
C ALA A 12 -22.38 14.69 2.12
N VAL A 13 -21.30 14.64 1.33
CA VAL A 13 -19.95 14.97 1.77
C VAL A 13 -19.53 16.37 1.31
N ASP A 14 -18.57 16.97 2.01
CA ASP A 14 -18.03 18.29 1.71
C ASP A 14 -16.57 18.13 1.26
N LEU A 15 -16.38 17.55 0.07
CA LEU A 15 -15.07 17.32 -0.53
C LEU A 15 -15.00 18.03 -1.89
N ALA A 16 -13.87 18.68 -2.15
CA ALA A 16 -13.58 19.24 -3.46
C ALA A 16 -13.36 18.14 -4.51
N GLU A 17 -13.48 18.44 -5.79
CA GLU A 17 -13.26 17.48 -6.87
C GLU A 17 -11.83 16.92 -6.84
N ALA A 18 -10.83 17.76 -6.56
CA ALA A 18 -9.43 17.34 -6.43
C ALA A 18 -9.20 16.36 -5.24
N ASP A 19 -9.96 16.53 -4.14
CA ASP A 19 -9.91 15.62 -3.00
C ASP A 19 -10.53 14.26 -3.34
N LEU A 20 -11.62 14.27 -4.11
CA LEU A 20 -12.23 13.05 -4.62
C LEU A 20 -11.28 12.29 -5.56
N ASP A 21 -10.59 13.01 -6.44
CA ASP A 21 -9.58 12.40 -7.32
C ASP A 21 -8.41 11.79 -6.54
N TRP A 22 -7.97 12.47 -5.47
CA TRP A 22 -6.95 11.93 -4.56
C TRP A 22 -7.41 10.65 -3.87
N ILE A 23 -8.63 10.65 -3.35
CA ILE A 23 -9.25 9.45 -2.75
C ILE A 23 -9.37 8.32 -3.78
N HIS A 24 -9.76 8.62 -5.02
CA HIS A 24 -9.82 7.62 -6.08
C HIS A 24 -8.47 6.97 -6.36
N GLN A 25 -7.39 7.76 -6.38
CA GLN A 25 -6.04 7.25 -6.55
C GLN A 25 -5.59 6.39 -5.34
N LEU A 26 -5.91 6.84 -4.11
CA LEU A 26 -5.64 6.06 -2.91
C LEU A 26 -6.32 4.70 -2.96
N VAL A 27 -7.62 4.66 -3.27
CA VAL A 27 -8.38 3.41 -3.33
C VAL A 27 -7.94 2.50 -4.49
N ALA A 28 -7.38 3.05 -5.54
CA ALA A 28 -6.78 2.23 -6.61
C ALA A 28 -5.51 1.49 -6.15
N ASP A 29 -4.82 2.00 -5.14
CA ASP A 29 -3.52 1.49 -4.68
C ASP A 29 -3.52 0.91 -3.26
N TRP A 30 -4.52 1.19 -2.42
CA TRP A 30 -4.53 0.79 -1.00
C TRP A 30 -4.59 -0.72 -0.73
N GLN A 31 -4.94 -1.54 -1.76
CA GLN A 31 -4.85 -3.00 -1.68
C GLN A 31 -3.43 -3.44 -1.28
N LEU A 32 -2.41 -2.68 -1.69
CA LEU A 32 -1.04 -2.91 -1.29
C LEU A 32 -0.88 -2.86 0.25
N ILE A 33 -1.45 -1.85 0.90
CA ILE A 33 -1.39 -1.70 2.36
C ILE A 33 -2.15 -2.84 3.03
N ALA A 34 -3.36 -3.16 2.54
CA ALA A 34 -4.18 -4.25 3.08
C ALA A 34 -3.45 -5.60 3.01
N ASP A 35 -2.79 -5.90 1.88
CA ASP A 35 -2.09 -7.16 1.67
C ASP A 35 -0.80 -7.25 2.52
N LEU A 36 -0.04 -6.16 2.62
CA LEU A 36 1.17 -6.10 3.43
C LEU A 36 0.88 -6.23 4.92
N SER A 37 -0.16 -5.54 5.42
CA SER A 37 -0.53 -5.57 6.84
C SER A 37 -1.49 -6.70 7.20
N THR A 38 -1.99 -7.47 6.21
CA THR A 38 -3.04 -8.48 6.44
C THR A 38 -4.24 -7.92 7.22
N SER A 39 -4.67 -6.71 6.88
CA SER A 39 -5.71 -5.96 7.60
C SER A 39 -6.80 -5.49 6.66
N ASP A 40 -8.02 -5.39 7.17
CA ASP A 40 -9.08 -4.71 6.45
C ASP A 40 -8.82 -3.19 6.50
N LEU A 41 -9.07 -2.50 5.40
CA LEU A 41 -9.03 -1.03 5.36
C LEU A 41 -10.43 -0.50 5.04
N VAL A 42 -10.89 0.44 5.85
CA VAL A 42 -12.17 1.13 5.61
C VAL A 42 -11.90 2.63 5.50
N LEU A 43 -12.34 3.22 4.38
CA LEU A 43 -12.26 4.65 4.17
C LEU A 43 -13.51 5.34 4.72
N TRP A 44 -13.31 6.28 5.62
CA TRP A 44 -14.34 7.07 6.25
C TRP A 44 -14.27 8.52 5.78
N VAL A 45 -15.39 9.02 5.25
CA VAL A 45 -15.53 10.42 4.86
C VAL A 45 -16.50 11.12 5.78
N ARG A 46 -16.20 12.38 6.10
CA ARG A 46 -17.07 13.20 6.96
C ARG A 46 -18.22 13.79 6.13
N THR A 47 -19.44 13.58 6.59
CA THR A 47 -20.62 14.18 5.99
C THR A 47 -20.79 15.63 6.44
N ARG A 48 -21.57 16.43 5.70
CA ARG A 48 -21.98 17.81 6.10
C ARG A 48 -22.68 17.86 7.45
N ALA A 49 -23.31 16.76 7.87
CA ALA A 49 -23.92 16.61 9.19
C ALA A 49 -22.88 16.29 10.31
N GLY A 50 -21.58 16.26 9.99
CA GLY A 50 -20.51 16.04 10.93
C GLY A 50 -20.27 14.57 11.33
N ARG A 51 -20.96 13.62 10.72
CA ARG A 51 -20.83 12.17 10.99
C ARG A 51 -19.92 11.51 9.97
N PHE A 52 -19.33 10.38 10.31
CA PHE A 52 -18.54 9.58 9.38
C PHE A 52 -19.36 8.49 8.70
N ILE A 53 -19.11 8.28 7.40
CA ILE A 53 -19.70 7.23 6.60
C ILE A 53 -18.62 6.49 5.83
N ALA A 54 -18.72 5.16 5.75
CA ALA A 54 -17.79 4.34 4.98
C ALA A 54 -17.97 4.59 3.48
N ALA A 55 -16.93 5.08 2.85
CA ALA A 55 -16.89 5.38 1.41
C ALA A 55 -16.22 4.30 0.59
N GLY A 56 -15.37 3.49 1.21
CA GLY A 56 -14.67 2.37 0.59
C GLY A 56 -14.30 1.31 1.61
N HIS A 57 -14.11 0.09 1.16
CA HIS A 57 -13.67 -1.03 1.97
C HIS A 57 -12.82 -1.96 1.11
N THR A 58 -11.66 -2.36 1.61
CA THR A 58 -10.85 -3.42 1.01
C THR A 58 -10.39 -4.41 2.07
N ARG A 59 -10.23 -5.65 1.65
CA ARG A 59 -9.80 -6.78 2.45
C ARG A 59 -8.45 -7.28 1.97
N PRO A 60 -7.62 -7.87 2.84
CA PRO A 60 -6.39 -8.52 2.38
C PRO A 60 -6.73 -9.67 1.42
N SER A 61 -5.93 -9.83 0.37
CA SER A 61 -6.10 -10.93 -0.61
C SER A 61 -5.80 -12.30 -0.01
N GLY A 62 -5.05 -12.33 1.09
CA GLY A 62 -4.73 -13.53 1.86
C GLY A 62 -4.91 -13.28 3.35
N GLY A 63 -5.27 -14.33 4.10
CA GLY A 63 -5.47 -14.24 5.54
C GLY A 63 -6.94 -14.08 5.93
N THR A 64 -7.17 -13.68 7.19
CA THR A 64 -8.50 -13.49 7.76
C THR A 64 -8.95 -12.05 7.59
N THR A 65 -10.19 -11.86 7.15
CA THR A 65 -10.85 -10.56 7.14
C THR A 65 -11.60 -10.33 8.45
N VAL A 66 -11.68 -9.08 8.88
CA VAL A 66 -12.48 -8.63 10.03
C VAL A 66 -13.96 -8.55 9.66
N HIS A 67 -14.26 -8.03 8.47
CA HIS A 67 -15.62 -7.81 8.00
C HIS A 67 -16.00 -8.82 6.92
N LEU A 68 -16.93 -9.72 7.24
CA LEU A 68 -17.49 -10.68 6.26
C LEU A 68 -18.42 -9.97 5.26
N GLU A 69 -19.11 -8.92 5.70
CA GLU A 69 -20.01 -8.12 4.88
C GLU A 69 -19.37 -6.81 4.46
N ASP A 70 -19.83 -6.25 3.35
CA ASP A 70 -19.44 -4.90 2.93
C ASP A 70 -19.95 -3.85 3.91
N VAL A 71 -19.08 -2.92 4.28
CA VAL A 71 -19.39 -1.83 5.21
C VAL A 71 -19.66 -0.52 4.49
N VAL A 72 -19.46 -0.43 3.17
CA VAL A 72 -19.70 0.80 2.39
C VAL A 72 -21.13 1.30 2.60
N GLY A 73 -21.27 2.60 2.84
CA GLY A 73 -22.53 3.24 3.17
C GLY A 73 -22.96 3.15 4.64
N ARG A 74 -22.27 2.37 5.47
CA ARG A 74 -22.57 2.30 6.91
C ARG A 74 -22.02 3.53 7.63
N ARG A 75 -22.71 3.97 8.68
CA ARG A 75 -22.21 5.02 9.58
C ARG A 75 -21.23 4.45 10.57
N MET A 76 -20.21 5.23 10.90
CA MET A 76 -19.28 4.87 11.97
C MET A 76 -20.04 4.85 13.33
N PRO A 77 -19.81 3.85 14.19
CA PRO A 77 -20.34 3.82 15.53
C PRO A 77 -19.87 5.06 16.33
N ALA A 78 -20.76 5.64 17.14
CA ALA A 78 -20.44 6.86 17.88
C ALA A 78 -19.23 6.71 18.84
N SER A 79 -18.99 5.51 19.36
CA SER A 79 -17.84 5.20 20.21
C SER A 79 -16.49 5.33 19.47
N ARG A 80 -16.48 5.19 18.15
CA ARG A 80 -15.28 5.25 17.29
C ARG A 80 -15.07 6.64 16.67
N GLU A 81 -16.11 7.48 16.59
CA GLU A 81 -16.04 8.79 15.93
C GLU A 81 -15.04 9.76 16.58
N ALA A 82 -14.81 9.65 17.90
CA ALA A 82 -13.87 10.51 18.61
C ALA A 82 -12.44 10.34 18.08
N MET A 83 -11.98 9.10 17.92
CA MET A 83 -10.65 8.79 17.41
C MET A 83 -10.51 9.21 15.94
N ALA A 84 -11.52 8.95 15.12
CA ALA A 84 -11.52 9.40 13.72
C ALA A 84 -11.48 10.94 13.63
N MET A 85 -12.19 11.65 14.51
CA MET A 85 -12.17 13.10 14.55
C MET A 85 -10.81 13.63 15.02
N GLU A 86 -10.18 12.99 16.00
CA GLU A 86 -8.85 13.35 16.48
C GLU A 86 -7.82 13.18 15.38
N SER A 87 -7.80 12.01 14.70
CA SER A 87 -6.94 11.76 13.55
C SER A 87 -7.13 12.83 12.45
N LEU A 88 -8.38 13.14 12.09
CA LEU A 88 -8.69 14.14 11.07
C LEU A 88 -8.27 15.56 11.50
N SER A 89 -8.39 15.92 12.78
CA SER A 89 -8.10 17.28 13.26
C SER A 89 -6.60 17.52 13.49
N THR A 90 -5.86 16.48 13.88
CA THR A 90 -4.43 16.57 14.19
C THR A 90 -3.54 16.23 13.00
N ALA A 91 -4.09 15.61 11.95
CA ALA A 91 -3.35 15.00 10.85
C ALA A 91 -2.31 13.97 11.35
N GLN A 92 -2.61 13.28 12.47
CA GLN A 92 -1.75 12.26 13.05
C GLN A 92 -2.48 10.92 13.08
N ILE A 93 -1.71 9.85 12.91
CA ILE A 93 -2.21 8.49 13.10
C ILE A 93 -2.57 8.33 14.58
N GLN A 94 -3.72 7.72 14.86
CA GLN A 94 -4.21 7.44 16.19
C GLN A 94 -4.41 5.93 16.36
N ASP A 95 -3.85 5.36 17.41
CA ASP A 95 -4.03 3.96 17.78
C ASP A 95 -5.15 3.83 18.82
N ALA A 96 -6.11 2.94 18.57
CA ALA A 96 -7.10 2.62 19.59
C ALA A 96 -6.42 1.93 20.78
N ALA A 97 -6.63 2.48 21.98
CA ALA A 97 -6.00 1.95 23.21
C ALA A 97 -6.49 0.53 23.54
N GLU A 98 -7.74 0.22 23.19
CA GLU A 98 -8.36 -1.08 23.42
C GLU A 98 -9.00 -1.62 22.13
N PRO A 99 -8.90 -2.94 21.87
CA PRO A 99 -9.59 -3.56 20.75
C PRO A 99 -11.11 -3.45 20.92
N TYR A 100 -11.83 -3.25 19.82
CA TYR A 100 -13.28 -3.44 19.83
C TYR A 100 -13.65 -4.88 19.42
N TRP A 101 -14.88 -5.28 19.73
CA TRP A 101 -15.35 -6.63 19.42
C TRP A 101 -16.34 -6.62 18.25
N THR A 102 -16.11 -7.50 17.26
CA THR A 102 -17.07 -7.78 16.21
C THR A 102 -17.37 -9.29 16.23
N GLY A 103 -18.59 -9.65 16.65
CA GLY A 103 -18.90 -11.06 16.93
C GLY A 103 -17.99 -11.62 18.02
N THR A 104 -17.17 -12.61 17.66
CA THR A 104 -16.20 -13.26 18.57
C THR A 104 -14.77 -12.80 18.38
N ALA A 105 -14.51 -11.92 17.41
CA ALA A 105 -13.17 -11.43 17.10
C ALA A 105 -12.90 -10.10 17.80
N ALA A 106 -11.76 -10.01 18.50
CA ALA A 106 -11.20 -8.74 18.95
C ALA A 106 -10.45 -8.10 17.78
N VAL A 107 -10.69 -6.80 17.56
CA VAL A 107 -10.13 -6.04 16.44
C VAL A 107 -9.37 -4.84 16.96
N GLN A 108 -8.09 -4.80 16.65
CA GLN A 108 -7.26 -3.61 16.86
C GLN A 108 -7.46 -2.63 15.70
N GLU A 109 -7.64 -1.36 16.04
CA GLU A 109 -7.82 -0.29 15.06
C GLU A 109 -6.72 0.72 15.13
N GLU A 110 -6.36 1.21 13.94
CA GLU A 110 -5.53 2.37 13.74
C GLU A 110 -6.26 3.33 12.80
N TYR A 111 -6.25 4.61 13.13
CA TYR A 111 -6.93 5.67 12.39
C TYR A 111 -5.91 6.52 11.66
N ILE A 112 -5.85 6.38 10.35
CA ILE A 112 -4.85 6.99 9.47
C ILE A 112 -5.52 8.15 8.74
N PRO A 113 -5.10 9.41 8.97
CA PRO A 113 -5.65 10.54 8.23
C PRO A 113 -5.20 10.47 6.77
N VAL A 114 -6.13 10.68 5.85
CA VAL A 114 -5.82 10.85 4.44
C VAL A 114 -5.58 12.33 4.20
N VAL A 115 -4.33 12.69 3.91
CA VAL A 115 -3.93 14.08 3.69
C VAL A 115 -3.77 14.36 2.20
N HIS A 116 -4.37 15.44 1.73
CA HIS A 116 -4.20 15.97 0.38
C HIS A 116 -3.86 17.46 0.44
N ALA A 117 -2.78 17.86 -0.25
CA ALA A 117 -2.29 19.25 -0.25
C ALA A 117 -2.17 19.86 1.17
N GLY A 118 -1.71 19.06 2.13
CA GLY A 118 -1.53 19.48 3.52
C GLY A 118 -2.82 19.54 4.36
N THR A 119 -3.96 19.12 3.82
CA THR A 119 -5.26 19.12 4.51
C THR A 119 -5.75 17.69 4.70
N PRO A 120 -6.12 17.27 5.92
CA PRO A 120 -6.79 15.99 6.16
C PRO A 120 -8.21 16.03 5.58
N ILE A 121 -8.52 15.11 4.67
CA ILE A 121 -9.79 15.08 3.92
C ILE A 121 -10.67 13.88 4.26
N ALA A 122 -10.07 12.81 4.78
CA ALA A 122 -10.74 11.56 5.15
C ALA A 122 -9.91 10.81 6.20
N VAL A 123 -10.43 9.70 6.70
CA VAL A 123 -9.70 8.78 7.60
C VAL A 123 -9.80 7.37 7.04
N VAL A 124 -8.70 6.64 7.00
CA VAL A 124 -8.70 5.19 6.78
C VAL A 124 -8.53 4.51 8.13
N THR A 125 -9.42 3.57 8.48
CA THR A 125 -9.15 2.65 9.58
C THR A 125 -8.44 1.41 9.04
N ARG A 126 -7.33 1.03 9.66
CA ARG A 126 -6.65 -0.25 9.48
C ARG A 126 -7.11 -1.16 10.62
N GLU A 127 -7.85 -2.21 10.28
CA GLU A 127 -8.54 -3.06 11.22
C GLU A 127 -7.95 -4.47 11.19
N THR A 128 -7.38 -4.90 12.31
CA THR A 128 -6.63 -6.15 12.42
C THR A 128 -7.26 -7.05 13.47
N SER A 129 -7.50 -8.32 13.14
CA SER A 129 -7.96 -9.30 14.12
C SER A 129 -6.83 -9.66 15.11
N VAL A 130 -7.08 -9.47 16.41
CA VAL A 130 -6.10 -9.75 17.48
C VAL A 130 -5.93 -11.25 17.73
N GLY A 131 -6.87 -12.09 17.33
CA GLY A 131 -6.82 -13.54 17.54
C GLY A 131 -5.94 -14.31 16.56
N VAL A 132 -5.45 -13.66 15.51
CA VAL A 132 -4.50 -14.26 14.57
C VAL A 132 -3.11 -14.10 15.17
N ILE A 133 -2.53 -15.21 15.65
CA ILE A 133 -1.11 -15.23 16.03
C ILE A 133 -0.33 -14.88 14.78
N ARG A 134 0.07 -13.64 14.65
CA ARG A 134 1.08 -13.23 13.68
C ARG A 134 2.37 -13.90 14.16
N GLY A 135 2.69 -15.03 13.54
CA GLY A 135 3.92 -15.74 13.86
C GLY A 135 5.06 -14.77 13.61
N GLY A 136 5.90 -14.53 14.59
CA GLY A 136 7.03 -13.59 14.51
C GLY A 136 8.08 -13.98 13.46
N ARG A 137 7.64 -14.32 12.25
CA ARG A 137 8.48 -14.60 11.10
C ARG A 137 9.03 -13.28 10.57
N ILE A 138 10.27 -13.29 10.17
CA ILE A 138 10.97 -12.14 9.55
C ILE A 138 10.13 -11.57 8.41
N VAL A 139 9.50 -12.43 7.60
CA VAL A 139 8.64 -12.04 6.47
C VAL A 139 7.47 -11.14 6.91
N GLU A 140 6.76 -11.54 7.96
CA GLU A 140 5.57 -10.80 8.45
C GLU A 140 5.96 -9.44 9.03
N ARG A 141 7.10 -9.38 9.73
CA ARG A 141 7.61 -8.12 10.26
C ARG A 141 8.04 -7.15 9.17
N GLU A 142 8.77 -7.61 8.16
CA GLU A 142 9.19 -6.76 7.03
C GLU A 142 7.99 -6.23 6.23
N MET A 143 6.96 -7.06 6.02
CA MET A 143 5.72 -6.64 5.38
C MET A 143 4.99 -5.57 6.20
N GLU A 144 4.90 -5.76 7.52
CA GLU A 144 4.27 -4.79 8.42
C GLU A 144 5.04 -3.46 8.46
N GLU A 145 6.38 -3.50 8.50
CA GLU A 145 7.18 -2.27 8.45
C GLU A 145 6.98 -1.47 7.17
N ILE A 146 6.83 -2.16 6.02
CA ILE A 146 6.52 -1.49 4.75
C ILE A 146 5.11 -0.88 4.80
N ALA A 147 4.13 -1.61 5.32
CA ALA A 147 2.75 -1.13 5.47
C ALA A 147 2.69 0.12 6.36
N GLU A 148 3.42 0.10 7.47
CA GLU A 148 3.53 1.24 8.40
C GLU A 148 4.07 2.49 7.71
N VAL A 149 5.14 2.36 6.91
CA VAL A 149 5.66 3.50 6.13
C VAL A 149 4.62 4.04 5.16
N LEU A 150 3.89 3.17 4.46
CA LEU A 150 2.83 3.59 3.54
C LEU A 150 1.65 4.27 4.27
N CYS A 151 1.29 3.83 5.48
CA CYS A 151 0.32 4.50 6.33
C CYS A 151 0.80 5.91 6.72
N GLN A 152 2.06 6.05 7.11
CA GLN A 152 2.66 7.35 7.41
C GLN A 152 2.74 8.26 6.18
N MET A 153 3.04 7.72 5.00
CA MET A 153 2.98 8.46 3.73
C MET A 153 1.56 8.91 3.40
N THR A 154 0.54 8.10 3.73
CA THR A 154 -0.88 8.50 3.57
C THR A 154 -1.20 9.68 4.50
N ALA A 155 -0.73 9.62 5.74
CA ALA A 155 -0.92 10.66 6.75
C ALA A 155 -0.13 11.95 6.47
N SER A 156 0.93 11.87 5.65
CA SER A 156 1.72 13.05 5.23
C SER A 156 1.33 13.57 3.84
N GLY A 157 0.41 12.90 3.13
CA GLY A 157 0.02 13.27 1.77
C GLY A 157 1.04 12.88 0.70
N GLU A 158 1.92 11.93 1.00
CA GLU A 158 2.94 11.40 0.08
C GLU A 158 2.49 10.10 -0.62
N PHE A 159 1.38 9.51 -0.18
CA PHE A 159 0.73 8.37 -0.82
C PHE A 159 -0.78 8.64 -0.97
N PRO A 160 -1.39 8.32 -2.13
CA PRO A 160 -0.87 7.61 -3.30
C PRO A 160 0.15 8.43 -4.10
N ILE A 161 1.03 7.72 -4.81
CA ILE A 161 2.06 8.39 -5.63
C ILE A 161 1.50 8.68 -7.01
N GLN A 162 1.45 9.96 -7.37
CA GLN A 162 0.94 10.40 -8.66
C GLN A 162 1.90 10.12 -9.80
N GLY A 163 1.36 9.89 -11.00
CA GLY A 163 2.13 9.86 -12.24
C GLY A 163 2.96 8.59 -12.46
N ALA A 164 2.60 7.47 -11.80
CA ALA A 164 3.22 6.19 -12.11
C ALA A 164 2.98 5.84 -13.59
N GLY A 165 4.04 5.88 -14.37
CA GLY A 165 3.99 5.42 -15.77
C GLY A 165 3.76 3.91 -15.82
N THR A 166 3.02 3.45 -16.84
CA THR A 166 2.76 2.01 -17.03
C THR A 166 3.12 1.59 -18.45
N THR A 167 3.91 0.52 -18.55
CA THR A 167 4.23 -0.13 -19.83
C THR A 167 4.16 -1.65 -19.69
N ILE A 168 3.01 -2.17 -19.19
CA ILE A 168 2.87 -3.61 -19.00
C ILE A 168 1.81 -4.23 -19.90
N ARG A 169 2.06 -5.50 -20.27
CA ARG A 169 1.14 -6.35 -21.04
C ARG A 169 0.55 -7.51 -20.23
N HIS A 170 1.23 -7.94 -19.16
CA HIS A 170 0.96 -9.19 -18.45
C HIS A 170 0.37 -9.04 -17.05
N GLY A 171 -0.03 -7.82 -16.68
CA GLY A 171 -0.71 -7.55 -15.41
C GLY A 171 0.21 -7.03 -14.30
N THR A 172 -0.36 -6.27 -13.39
CA THR A 172 0.35 -5.62 -12.28
C THR A 172 0.76 -6.64 -11.22
N PRO A 173 2.04 -6.67 -10.80
CA PRO A 173 2.49 -7.50 -9.68
C PRO A 173 1.75 -7.15 -8.38
N ARG A 174 1.49 -8.17 -7.57
CA ARG A 174 0.86 -8.08 -6.26
C ARG A 174 1.82 -8.50 -5.15
N VAL A 175 1.49 -8.22 -3.92
CA VAL A 175 2.28 -8.62 -2.74
C VAL A 175 2.53 -10.14 -2.72
N ALA A 176 1.52 -10.94 -3.06
CA ALA A 176 1.64 -12.39 -3.12
C ALA A 176 2.57 -12.93 -4.22
N ASP A 177 2.81 -12.17 -5.28
CA ASP A 177 3.70 -12.58 -6.37
C ASP A 177 5.18 -12.49 -5.96
N GLY A 178 5.57 -11.43 -5.26
CA GLY A 178 6.87 -11.25 -4.68
C GLY A 178 7.14 -9.80 -4.27
N VAL A 179 7.82 -9.61 -3.15
CA VAL A 179 8.15 -8.30 -2.58
C VAL A 179 9.65 -8.21 -2.32
N LEU A 180 10.24 -7.07 -2.68
CA LEU A 180 11.58 -6.65 -2.28
C LEU A 180 11.47 -5.31 -1.55
N ARG A 181 12.31 -5.12 -0.53
CA ARG A 181 12.57 -3.82 0.07
C ARG A 181 13.97 -3.37 -0.29
N LEU A 182 14.10 -2.12 -0.70
CA LEU A 182 15.38 -1.48 -1.01
C LEU A 182 15.66 -0.39 0.02
N ASP A 183 16.94 -0.18 0.30
CA ASP A 183 17.42 1.00 1.04
C ASP A 183 17.46 2.26 0.13
N GLU A 184 17.99 3.35 0.69
CA GLU A 184 18.11 4.62 -0.01
C GLU A 184 19.06 4.57 -1.23
N GLU A 185 20.05 3.68 -1.21
CA GLU A 185 21.00 3.46 -2.28
C GLU A 185 20.48 2.52 -3.36
N GLY A 186 19.40 1.77 -3.11
CA GLY A 186 18.82 0.78 -4.01
C GLY A 186 19.41 -0.63 -3.80
N ARG A 187 20.01 -0.89 -2.62
CA ARG A 187 20.41 -2.24 -2.22
C ARG A 187 19.20 -3.00 -1.69
N ILE A 188 19.17 -4.27 -2.00
CA ILE A 188 18.13 -5.17 -1.49
C ILE A 188 18.41 -5.42 -0.01
N VAL A 189 17.50 -4.97 0.87
CA VAL A 189 17.57 -5.25 2.31
C VAL A 189 16.67 -6.41 2.71
N TYR A 190 15.67 -6.71 1.90
CA TYR A 190 14.78 -7.84 2.09
C TYR A 190 14.23 -8.34 0.77
N VAL A 191 14.04 -9.65 0.65
CA VAL A 191 13.32 -10.31 -0.44
C VAL A 191 12.41 -11.40 0.10
N SER A 192 11.15 -11.37 -0.31
CA SER A 192 10.20 -12.43 0.07
C SER A 192 10.53 -13.76 -0.63
N PRO A 193 10.09 -14.92 -0.08
CA PRO A 193 10.33 -16.22 -0.70
C PRO A 193 9.89 -16.29 -2.17
N ASN A 194 8.73 -15.74 -2.51
CA ASN A 194 8.23 -15.69 -3.88
C ASN A 194 9.06 -14.74 -4.76
N GLY A 195 9.49 -13.60 -4.22
CA GLY A 195 10.43 -12.69 -4.90
C GLY A 195 11.74 -13.40 -5.23
N ARG A 196 12.33 -14.11 -4.26
CA ARG A 196 13.55 -14.91 -4.49
C ARG A 196 13.35 -15.97 -5.58
N SER A 197 12.22 -16.69 -5.53
CA SER A 197 11.89 -17.68 -6.56
C SER A 197 11.74 -17.07 -7.95
N CYS A 198 11.24 -15.82 -8.03
CA CYS A 198 11.16 -15.08 -9.27
C CYS A 198 12.55 -14.83 -9.87
N PHE A 199 13.51 -14.35 -9.08
CA PHE A 199 14.88 -14.12 -9.53
C PHE A 199 15.64 -15.40 -9.85
N HIS A 200 15.42 -16.49 -9.10
CA HIS A 200 16.01 -17.81 -9.42
C HIS A 200 15.57 -18.32 -10.80
N ARG A 201 14.29 -18.15 -11.16
CA ARG A 201 13.79 -18.54 -12.50
C ARG A 201 14.46 -17.75 -13.63
N LEU A 202 14.99 -16.58 -13.35
CA LEU A 202 15.72 -15.74 -14.29
C LEU A 202 17.22 -16.04 -14.30
N GLY A 203 17.68 -17.02 -13.51
CA GLY A 203 19.08 -17.46 -13.45
C GLY A 203 19.95 -16.70 -12.47
N ILE A 204 19.37 -15.91 -11.56
CA ILE A 204 20.13 -15.30 -10.46
C ILE A 204 20.20 -16.30 -9.30
N GLU A 205 21.37 -16.90 -9.09
CA GLU A 205 21.64 -17.82 -7.99
C GLU A 205 22.34 -17.07 -6.85
N GLY A 206 22.07 -17.49 -5.60
CA GLY A 206 22.70 -16.94 -4.41
C GLY A 206 21.83 -15.97 -3.62
N GLU A 207 22.48 -15.28 -2.67
CA GLU A 207 21.82 -14.30 -1.81
C GLU A 207 21.64 -12.98 -2.56
N LEU A 208 20.43 -12.43 -2.46
CA LEU A 208 20.06 -11.18 -3.09
C LEU A 208 20.25 -9.98 -2.15
N GLU A 209 20.17 -10.22 -0.85
CA GLU A 209 20.32 -9.20 0.17
C GLU A 209 21.75 -8.62 0.18
N GLY A 210 21.84 -7.30 0.31
CA GLY A 210 23.10 -6.55 0.32
C GLY A 210 23.60 -6.10 -1.04
N ILE A 211 23.12 -6.67 -2.16
CA ILE A 211 23.51 -6.26 -3.50
C ILE A 211 22.63 -5.15 -4.06
N LEU A 212 23.13 -4.36 -4.99
CA LEU A 212 22.32 -3.40 -5.71
C LEU A 212 21.34 -4.14 -6.63
N LEU A 213 20.06 -3.81 -6.57
CA LEU A 213 19.07 -4.44 -7.46
C LEU A 213 19.42 -4.22 -8.94
N ALA A 214 19.96 -3.05 -9.28
CA ALA A 214 20.45 -2.74 -10.62
C ALA A 214 21.55 -3.71 -11.10
N GLU A 215 22.48 -4.09 -10.23
CA GLU A 215 23.52 -5.08 -10.55
C GLU A 215 22.92 -6.46 -10.78
N ALA A 216 22.00 -6.90 -9.89
CA ALA A 216 21.33 -8.18 -10.02
C ALA A 216 20.58 -8.29 -11.36
N VAL A 217 19.77 -7.30 -11.71
CA VAL A 217 18.98 -7.32 -12.94
C VAL A 217 19.86 -7.16 -14.17
N THR A 218 20.90 -6.30 -14.13
CA THR A 218 21.80 -6.10 -15.27
C THR A 218 22.57 -7.36 -15.60
N SER A 219 22.87 -8.19 -14.60
CA SER A 219 23.62 -9.45 -14.81
C SER A 219 22.87 -10.48 -15.67
N ILE A 220 21.54 -10.42 -15.72
CA ILE A 220 20.68 -11.35 -16.46
C ILE A 220 20.18 -10.77 -17.79
N ILE A 221 20.26 -9.45 -17.99
CA ILE A 221 19.86 -8.81 -19.23
C ILE A 221 20.98 -9.00 -20.27
N PRO A 222 20.69 -9.57 -21.46
CA PRO A 222 21.69 -9.72 -22.52
C PRO A 222 22.32 -8.37 -22.88
N ALA A 223 23.65 -8.32 -23.01
CA ALA A 223 24.44 -7.11 -23.28
C ALA A 223 24.00 -6.29 -24.51
N ARG A 224 23.15 -6.84 -25.37
CA ARG A 224 22.58 -6.21 -26.58
C ARG A 224 21.17 -5.67 -26.39
N THR A 225 20.54 -5.90 -25.22
CA THR A 225 19.22 -5.33 -24.93
C THR A 225 19.43 -3.91 -24.44
N PRO A 226 18.87 -2.88 -25.10
CA PRO A 226 18.92 -1.52 -24.58
C PRO A 226 18.26 -1.54 -23.19
N VAL A 227 19.01 -1.28 -22.15
CA VAL A 227 18.43 -0.99 -20.83
C VAL A 227 17.79 0.38 -20.99
N ASP A 228 16.47 0.40 -21.04
CA ASP A 228 15.71 1.65 -21.08
C ASP A 228 16.05 2.45 -19.80
N GLU A 229 16.22 3.77 -19.94
CA GLU A 229 16.41 4.68 -18.80
C GLU A 229 15.33 4.49 -17.73
N THR A 230 14.12 4.13 -18.15
CA THR A 230 12.99 3.76 -17.31
C THR A 230 13.30 2.60 -16.38
N LEU A 231 13.95 1.55 -16.89
CA LEU A 231 14.31 0.38 -16.08
C LEU A 231 15.33 0.76 -15.00
N ALA A 232 16.32 1.59 -15.33
CA ALA A 232 17.30 2.06 -14.35
C ALA A 232 16.65 2.84 -13.22
N VAL A 233 15.65 3.68 -13.51
CA VAL A 233 14.89 4.44 -12.51
C VAL A 233 14.08 3.51 -11.59
N VAL A 234 13.44 2.48 -12.15
CA VAL A 234 12.70 1.45 -11.39
C VAL A 234 13.64 0.67 -10.47
N LEU A 235 14.78 0.23 -11.02
CA LEU A 235 15.76 -0.57 -10.28
C LEU A 235 16.43 0.20 -9.13
N MET A 236 16.50 1.53 -9.23
CA MET A 236 16.95 2.38 -8.14
C MET A 236 15.85 2.69 -7.12
N GLY A 237 14.59 2.33 -7.39
CA GLY A 237 13.44 2.64 -6.51
C GLY A 237 13.22 4.14 -6.29
N ARG A 238 13.59 5.00 -7.24
CA ARG A 238 13.51 6.47 -7.09
C ARG A 238 12.19 7.06 -7.54
N GLN A 239 11.46 6.35 -8.38
CA GLN A 239 10.17 6.77 -8.90
C GLN A 239 9.17 5.62 -8.86
N ALA A 240 7.90 5.98 -8.69
CA ALA A 240 6.82 5.04 -8.88
C ALA A 240 6.70 4.69 -10.36
N TRP A 241 6.90 3.43 -10.69
CA TRP A 241 6.86 2.96 -12.07
C TRP A 241 6.46 1.49 -12.16
N LEU A 242 5.85 1.15 -13.27
CA LEU A 242 5.48 -0.23 -13.57
C LEU A 242 6.04 -0.59 -14.95
N THR A 243 6.93 -1.55 -15.02
CA THR A 243 7.61 -1.97 -16.25
C THR A 243 7.70 -3.48 -16.37
N GLU A 244 7.98 -3.95 -17.57
CA GLU A 244 8.27 -5.35 -17.87
C GLU A 244 9.61 -5.48 -18.56
N VAL A 245 10.34 -6.53 -18.20
CA VAL A 245 11.62 -6.91 -18.80
C VAL A 245 11.49 -8.34 -19.30
N GLU A 246 11.89 -8.59 -20.54
CA GLU A 246 11.99 -9.93 -21.09
C GLU A 246 13.44 -10.45 -20.97
N VAL A 247 13.58 -11.57 -20.28
CA VAL A 247 14.86 -12.25 -20.08
C VAL A 247 14.71 -13.70 -20.51
N GLY A 248 15.40 -14.09 -21.58
CA GLY A 248 15.38 -15.48 -22.06
C GLY A 248 13.99 -16.03 -22.39
N GLY A 249 13.05 -15.18 -22.85
CA GLY A 249 11.67 -15.57 -23.13
C GLY A 249 10.75 -15.59 -21.89
N VAL A 250 11.27 -15.20 -20.73
CA VAL A 250 10.49 -15.03 -19.50
C VAL A 250 10.28 -13.54 -19.26
N PHE A 251 9.04 -13.15 -18.95
CA PHE A 251 8.72 -11.78 -18.60
C PHE A 251 8.81 -11.58 -17.09
N LEU A 252 9.54 -10.55 -16.70
CA LEU A 252 9.60 -10.05 -15.35
C LEU A 252 8.85 -8.72 -15.28
N SER A 253 7.71 -8.69 -14.60
CA SER A 253 6.99 -7.46 -14.31
C SER A 253 7.49 -6.88 -12.99
N LEU A 254 7.81 -5.59 -13.00
CA LEU A 254 8.36 -4.85 -11.86
C LEU A 254 7.50 -3.63 -11.56
N ARG A 255 7.06 -3.48 -10.32
CA ARG A 255 6.41 -2.26 -9.84
C ARG A 255 7.23 -1.66 -8.70
N SER A 256 7.77 -0.47 -8.91
CA SER A 256 8.51 0.30 -7.91
C SER A 256 7.60 1.32 -7.23
N ILE A 257 7.70 1.39 -5.92
CA ILE A 257 6.99 2.35 -5.06
C ILE A 257 8.04 2.94 -4.11
N PRO A 258 8.48 4.20 -4.36
CA PRO A 258 9.39 4.90 -3.45
C PRO A 258 8.76 5.01 -2.06
N LEU A 259 9.57 4.80 -1.03
CA LEU A 259 9.19 5.02 0.34
C LEU A 259 9.81 6.32 0.84
N THR A 260 8.97 7.15 1.46
CA THR A 260 9.38 8.40 2.10
C THR A 260 8.95 8.40 3.55
N LEU A 261 9.75 9.00 4.40
CA LEU A 261 9.44 9.17 5.81
C LEU A 261 9.80 10.60 6.21
N LYS A 262 8.80 11.37 6.62
CA LYS A 262 8.96 12.79 7.00
C LYS A 262 9.63 13.62 5.90
N GLY A 263 9.22 13.44 4.66
CA GLY A 263 9.74 14.15 3.50
C GLY A 263 11.13 13.71 3.04
N ARG A 264 11.69 12.63 3.62
CA ARG A 264 12.97 12.07 3.22
C ARG A 264 12.78 10.69 2.65
N ARG A 265 13.52 10.38 1.60
CA ARG A 265 13.54 9.03 1.03
C ARG A 265 14.06 8.03 2.07
N SER A 266 13.37 6.92 2.25
CA SER A 266 13.76 5.82 3.13
C SER A 266 13.91 4.50 2.38
N GLY A 267 14.00 4.57 1.04
CA GLY A 267 14.16 3.40 0.19
C GLY A 267 13.03 3.22 -0.81
N ALA A 268 12.67 1.98 -1.08
CA ALA A 268 11.54 1.62 -1.95
C ALA A 268 11.02 0.21 -1.64
N VAL A 269 9.77 -0.04 -2.00
CA VAL A 269 9.25 -1.39 -2.16
C VAL A 269 9.08 -1.71 -3.63
N LEU A 270 9.49 -2.91 -4.03
CA LEU A 270 9.25 -3.44 -5.36
C LEU A 270 8.37 -4.68 -5.26
N LEU A 271 7.35 -4.71 -6.11
CA LEU A 271 6.57 -5.90 -6.37
C LEU A 271 7.09 -6.53 -7.67
N VAL A 272 7.26 -7.85 -7.65
CA VAL A 272 7.84 -8.60 -8.79
C VAL A 272 6.98 -9.81 -9.14
N ARG A 273 6.86 -10.10 -10.42
CA ARG A 273 6.10 -11.24 -10.91
C ARG A 273 6.74 -11.87 -12.14
#